data_297a2168da457d0b8bf46c791f807beb
#
_entry.id   297a2168da457d0b8bf46c791f807beb
#
_cell.length_a   1.000
_cell.length_b   1.000
_cell.length_c   1.000
_cell.angle_alpha   90.00
_cell.angle_beta   90.00
_cell.angle_gamma   90.00
#
_symmetry.space_group_name_H-M   'P 1'
#
loop_
_entity.id
_entity.type
_entity.pdbx_description
1 polymer ?
#
loop_
_entity_poly.entity_id
_entity_poly.type
_entity_poly.pdbx_seq_one_letter_code
_entity_poly.pdbx_strand_id
1 'polypeptide(L)'
;MSLLLLAGLLALALLLRRAVGRRELESIIFEADTPAGRRFDLGLLIAIVLSVVVVVVQSDPQLDWGQSPLFAELELAFSVLFSLEYLLRLLCSRHPLAYARSFFGVVDLLSSIPPLLGLGLASSGQFLGVVRILRLLRVFRILKLGSYLREASLLRQALIASRRKILIFLLTMVTLVVIIGTLMYVIEGDAGGFRSIPVGIYWAIVTITTVGYGDVAPVTPLGRIVASVVMLLGYSIIAVPTGIITAKIGEAAQRRHPGSVNAKASAGGDCPRCGEREHLRQARHCHRCGALLLNRDQGNLAIT
;
A
#
# COMPACT_ATOMS: atom_id res chain seq x y z
N MET A 1 32.78 -5.08 16.87
CA MET A 1 31.81 -6.18 16.55
C MET A 1 30.96 -5.89 15.33
N SER A 2 30.40 -4.68 15.18
CA SER A 2 29.55 -4.32 14.03
C SER A 2 30.24 -4.33 12.66
N LEU A 3 31.49 -3.88 12.56
CA LEU A 3 32.26 -3.89 11.31
C LEU A 3 32.59 -5.31 10.83
N LEU A 4 32.89 -6.23 11.73
CA LEU A 4 33.15 -7.64 11.40
C LEU A 4 31.90 -8.34 10.92
N LEU A 5 30.72 -8.06 11.52
CA LEU A 5 29.44 -8.57 11.05
C LEU A 5 29.07 -8.04 9.66
N LEU A 6 29.28 -6.75 9.40
CA LEU A 6 29.05 -6.15 8.08
C LEU A 6 29.99 -6.74 7.03
N ALA A 7 31.27 -6.91 7.35
CA ALA A 7 32.21 -7.55 6.45
C ALA A 7 31.86 -9.02 6.17
N GLY A 8 31.42 -9.75 7.19
CA GLY A 8 30.93 -11.14 7.04
C GLY A 8 29.69 -11.24 6.16
N LEU A 9 28.71 -10.35 6.35
CA LEU A 9 27.51 -10.29 5.52
C LEU A 9 27.82 -9.94 4.06
N LEU A 10 28.74 -9.00 3.84
CA LEU A 10 29.19 -8.65 2.50
C LEU A 10 29.91 -9.83 1.83
N ALA A 11 30.79 -10.51 2.54
CA ALA A 11 31.47 -11.71 2.05
C ALA A 11 30.49 -12.82 1.70
N LEU A 12 29.48 -13.07 2.56
CA LEU A 12 28.42 -14.05 2.31
C LEU A 12 27.57 -13.67 1.09
N ALA A 13 27.20 -12.41 0.95
CA ALA A 13 26.44 -11.93 -0.22
C ALA A 13 27.23 -12.08 -1.52
N LEU A 14 28.54 -11.81 -1.49
CA LEU A 14 29.42 -12.00 -2.65
C LEU A 14 29.62 -13.49 -2.99
N LEU A 15 29.72 -14.36 -1.99
CA LEU A 15 29.80 -15.82 -2.18
C LEU A 15 28.50 -16.35 -2.81
N LEU A 16 27.33 -15.97 -2.29
CA LEU A 16 26.04 -16.34 -2.85
C LEU A 16 25.89 -15.86 -4.32
N ARG A 17 26.31 -14.62 -4.61
CA ARG A 17 26.32 -14.09 -5.98
C ARG A 17 27.23 -14.86 -6.91
N ARG A 18 28.38 -15.39 -6.41
CA ARG A 18 29.27 -16.23 -7.20
C ARG A 18 28.73 -17.65 -7.41
N ALA A 19 28.11 -18.22 -6.37
CA ALA A 19 27.61 -19.59 -6.39
C ALA A 19 26.38 -19.78 -7.30
N VAL A 20 25.43 -18.84 -7.24
CA VAL A 20 24.16 -18.94 -7.98
C VAL A 20 24.22 -18.22 -9.33
N GLY A 21 25.15 -17.26 -9.47
CA GLY A 21 25.25 -16.45 -10.68
C GLY A 21 24.36 -15.18 -10.60
N ARG A 22 24.89 -14.06 -11.15
CA ARG A 22 24.22 -12.75 -11.07
C ARG A 22 22.84 -12.77 -11.75
N ARG A 23 22.72 -13.39 -12.93
CA ARG A 23 21.44 -13.39 -13.70
C ARG A 23 20.34 -14.20 -13.02
N GLU A 24 20.71 -15.33 -12.44
CA GLU A 24 19.75 -16.20 -11.73
C GLU A 24 19.29 -15.57 -10.43
N LEU A 25 20.19 -14.93 -9.66
CA LEU A 25 19.83 -14.14 -8.49
C LEU A 25 18.98 -12.92 -8.86
N GLU A 26 19.29 -12.22 -9.97
CA GLU A 26 18.49 -11.10 -10.46
C GLU A 26 17.05 -11.56 -10.75
N SER A 27 16.86 -12.72 -11.39
CA SER A 27 15.54 -13.26 -11.70
C SER A 27 14.78 -13.72 -10.44
N ILE A 28 15.45 -14.31 -9.46
CA ILE A 28 14.82 -14.74 -8.20
C ILE A 28 14.39 -13.53 -7.35
N ILE A 29 15.22 -12.48 -7.29
CA ILE A 29 15.02 -11.34 -6.38
C ILE A 29 14.10 -10.28 -6.97
N PHE A 30 14.12 -10.07 -8.31
CA PHE A 30 13.37 -9.00 -8.96
C PHE A 30 12.20 -9.48 -9.83
N GLU A 31 12.20 -10.76 -10.26
CA GLU A 31 11.17 -11.35 -11.10
C GLU A 31 10.35 -12.38 -10.31
N ALA A 32 9.15 -12.00 -9.83
CA ALA A 32 8.24 -12.91 -9.11
C ALA A 32 7.51 -13.90 -10.03
N ASP A 33 7.83 -13.93 -11.32
CA ASP A 33 7.15 -14.82 -12.29
C ASP A 33 7.69 -16.25 -12.25
N THR A 34 8.88 -16.45 -11.69
CA THR A 34 9.49 -17.78 -11.53
C THR A 34 8.98 -18.48 -10.25
N PRO A 35 8.86 -19.84 -10.25
CA PRO A 35 8.48 -20.56 -9.02
C PRO A 35 9.45 -20.33 -7.85
N ALA A 36 10.73 -20.12 -8.14
CA ALA A 36 11.76 -19.81 -7.15
C ALA A 36 11.57 -18.41 -6.58
N GLY A 37 11.31 -17.40 -7.43
CA GLY A 37 11.02 -16.03 -7.01
C GLY A 37 9.78 -15.95 -6.14
N ARG A 38 8.68 -16.66 -6.49
CA ARG A 38 7.47 -16.69 -5.65
C ARG A 38 7.71 -17.28 -4.26
N ARG A 39 8.51 -18.34 -4.16
CA ARG A 39 8.87 -18.95 -2.87
C ARG A 39 9.74 -18.00 -2.04
N PHE A 40 10.69 -17.33 -2.67
CA PHE A 40 11.52 -16.32 -2.03
C PHE A 40 10.68 -15.15 -1.51
N ASP A 41 9.79 -14.61 -2.33
CA ASP A 41 8.87 -13.53 -1.97
C ASP A 41 7.96 -13.94 -0.81
N LEU A 42 7.37 -15.15 -0.86
CA LEU A 42 6.52 -15.66 0.21
C LEU A 42 7.30 -15.85 1.51
N GLY A 43 8.50 -16.42 1.44
CA GLY A 43 9.38 -16.58 2.60
C GLY A 43 9.76 -15.24 3.23
N LEU A 44 10.08 -14.25 2.41
CA LEU A 44 10.41 -12.92 2.89
C LEU A 44 9.18 -12.21 3.49
N LEU A 45 8.00 -12.36 2.88
CA LEU A 45 6.73 -11.85 3.41
C LEU A 45 6.46 -12.42 4.82
N ILE A 46 6.58 -13.74 4.98
CA ILE A 46 6.42 -14.40 6.29
C ILE A 46 7.44 -13.88 7.29
N ALA A 47 8.71 -13.75 6.90
CA ALA A 47 9.76 -13.21 7.75
C ALA A 47 9.47 -11.77 8.19
N ILE A 48 8.95 -10.91 7.30
CA ILE A 48 8.54 -9.54 7.62
C ILE A 48 7.43 -9.57 8.68
N VAL A 49 6.35 -10.32 8.44
CA VAL A 49 5.22 -10.41 9.37
C VAL A 49 5.68 -10.91 10.74
N LEU A 50 6.45 -12.00 10.77
CA LEU A 50 6.98 -12.56 12.04
C LEU A 50 7.89 -11.54 12.76
N SER A 51 8.74 -10.82 12.04
CA SER A 51 9.61 -9.80 12.64
C SER A 51 8.81 -8.64 13.24
N VAL A 52 7.69 -8.25 12.63
CA VAL A 52 6.78 -7.22 13.18
C VAL A 52 6.09 -7.75 14.43
N VAL A 53 5.60 -8.99 14.42
CA VAL A 53 4.99 -9.63 15.61
C VAL A 53 5.99 -9.66 16.77
N VAL A 54 7.24 -10.03 16.53
CA VAL A 54 8.30 -10.00 17.55
C VAL A 54 8.47 -8.60 18.17
N VAL A 55 8.50 -7.55 17.33
CA VAL A 55 8.62 -6.16 17.81
C VAL A 55 7.40 -5.75 18.62
N VAL A 56 6.19 -6.10 18.19
CA VAL A 56 4.94 -5.80 18.90
C VAL A 56 4.92 -6.47 20.28
N VAL A 57 5.26 -7.77 20.33
CA VAL A 57 5.32 -8.51 21.61
C VAL A 57 6.36 -7.93 22.56
N GLN A 58 7.55 -7.53 22.06
CA GLN A 58 8.58 -6.89 22.87
C GLN A 58 8.19 -5.49 23.35
N SER A 59 7.22 -4.84 22.72
CA SER A 59 6.78 -3.49 23.09
C SER A 59 5.89 -3.46 24.32
N ASP A 60 5.27 -4.61 24.69
CA ASP A 60 4.40 -4.71 25.85
C ASP A 60 5.21 -5.05 27.12
N PRO A 61 5.30 -4.11 28.08
CA PRO A 61 6.02 -4.35 29.34
C PRO A 61 5.36 -5.41 30.25
N GLN A 62 4.08 -5.74 30.03
CA GLN A 62 3.33 -6.71 30.82
C GLN A 62 3.65 -8.17 30.41
N LEU A 63 4.27 -8.36 29.26
CA LEU A 63 4.66 -9.66 28.74
C LEU A 63 6.12 -9.98 29.12
N ASP A 64 6.36 -10.54 30.30
CA ASP A 64 7.69 -10.91 30.81
C ASP A 64 8.48 -11.79 29.83
N TRP A 65 7.80 -12.70 29.14
CA TRP A 65 8.41 -13.59 28.15
C TRP A 65 8.87 -12.83 26.88
N GLY A 66 8.29 -11.66 26.56
CA GLY A 66 8.75 -10.78 25.46
C GLY A 66 10.13 -10.18 25.72
N GLN A 67 10.59 -10.14 26.98
CA GLN A 67 11.92 -9.66 27.38
C GLN A 67 12.97 -10.79 27.42
N SER A 68 12.59 -12.03 27.08
CA SER A 68 13.48 -13.18 27.11
C SER A 68 14.62 -13.04 26.08
N PRO A 69 15.80 -13.65 26.33
CA PRO A 69 16.93 -13.61 25.41
C PRO A 69 16.59 -14.20 24.03
N LEU A 70 15.64 -15.13 23.95
CA LEU A 70 15.16 -15.71 22.70
C LEU A 70 14.64 -14.65 21.72
N PHE A 71 13.90 -13.66 22.20
CA PHE A 71 13.37 -12.59 21.34
C PHE A 71 14.49 -11.66 20.82
N ALA A 72 15.53 -11.44 21.63
CA ALA A 72 16.69 -10.69 21.20
C ALA A 72 17.49 -11.43 20.10
N GLU A 73 17.61 -12.75 20.22
CA GLU A 73 18.27 -13.59 19.20
C GLU A 73 17.43 -13.65 17.91
N LEU A 74 16.11 -13.82 17.99
CA LEU A 74 15.21 -13.77 16.83
C LEU A 74 15.30 -12.44 16.11
N GLU A 75 15.37 -11.35 16.86
CA GLU A 75 15.50 -10.03 16.29
C GLU A 75 16.82 -9.83 15.55
N LEU A 76 17.91 -10.32 16.13
CA LEU A 76 19.22 -10.32 15.48
C LEU A 76 19.18 -11.16 14.20
N ALA A 77 18.55 -12.34 14.23
CA ALA A 77 18.41 -13.20 13.07
C ALA A 77 17.63 -12.51 11.93
N PHE A 78 16.48 -11.88 12.23
CA PHE A 78 15.73 -11.09 11.24
C PHE A 78 16.56 -9.91 10.69
N SER A 79 17.33 -9.26 11.53
CA SER A 79 18.17 -8.12 11.11
C SER A 79 19.28 -8.55 10.16
N VAL A 80 19.92 -9.70 10.45
CA VAL A 80 20.91 -10.32 9.57
C VAL A 80 20.27 -10.73 8.24
N LEU A 81 19.10 -11.36 8.28
CA LEU A 81 18.35 -11.78 7.09
C LEU A 81 18.02 -10.60 6.18
N PHE A 82 17.46 -9.51 6.73
CA PHE A 82 17.09 -8.32 5.95
C PHE A 82 18.29 -7.53 5.47
N SER A 83 19.39 -7.53 6.23
CA SER A 83 20.64 -6.91 5.78
C SER A 83 21.26 -7.68 4.61
N LEU A 84 21.23 -9.01 4.67
CA LEU A 84 21.70 -9.86 3.58
C LEU A 84 20.84 -9.67 2.33
N GLU A 85 19.52 -9.63 2.49
CA GLU A 85 18.59 -9.38 1.40
C GLU A 85 18.84 -8.01 0.75
N TYR A 86 19.01 -6.96 1.53
CA TYR A 86 19.34 -5.63 1.02
C TYR A 86 20.66 -5.60 0.26
N LEU A 87 21.70 -6.23 0.80
CA LEU A 87 22.99 -6.34 0.12
C LEU A 87 22.89 -7.10 -1.20
N LEU A 88 22.14 -8.21 -1.23
CA LEU A 88 21.91 -8.96 -2.46
C LEU A 88 21.16 -8.12 -3.50
N ARG A 89 20.14 -7.38 -3.12
CA ARG A 89 19.41 -6.45 -4.01
C ARG A 89 20.35 -5.38 -4.57
N LEU A 90 21.19 -4.81 -3.71
CA LEU A 90 22.17 -3.78 -4.12
C LEU A 90 23.20 -4.33 -5.10
N LEU A 91 23.73 -5.53 -4.83
CA LEU A 91 24.76 -6.18 -5.66
C LEU A 91 24.21 -6.71 -7.00
N CYS A 92 22.93 -7.10 -7.05
CA CYS A 92 22.29 -7.61 -8.26
C CYS A 92 21.66 -6.50 -9.12
N SER A 93 21.36 -5.33 -8.54
CA SER A 93 20.80 -4.19 -9.26
C SER A 93 21.74 -3.70 -10.37
N ARG A 94 21.19 -3.30 -11.53
CA ARG A 94 21.94 -2.68 -12.63
C ARG A 94 22.47 -1.30 -12.27
N HIS A 95 21.71 -0.55 -11.43
CA HIS A 95 22.06 0.78 -10.96
C HIS A 95 21.95 0.85 -9.43
N PRO A 96 22.97 0.38 -8.67
CA PRO A 96 22.88 0.24 -7.21
C PRO A 96 22.61 1.56 -6.48
N LEU A 97 23.19 2.68 -6.92
CA LEU A 97 22.95 4.00 -6.33
C LEU A 97 21.51 4.50 -6.58
N ALA A 98 20.96 4.25 -7.77
CA ALA A 98 19.59 4.59 -8.08
C ALA A 98 18.60 3.76 -7.23
N TYR A 99 18.89 2.47 -7.04
CA TYR A 99 18.11 1.62 -6.15
C TYR A 99 18.19 2.10 -4.70
N ALA A 100 19.38 2.35 -4.15
CA ALA A 100 19.58 2.80 -2.77
C ALA A 100 18.84 4.13 -2.47
N ARG A 101 18.71 5.02 -3.48
CA ARG A 101 17.97 6.30 -3.36
C ARG A 101 16.48 6.18 -3.71
N SER A 102 16.02 5.02 -4.18
CA SER A 102 14.60 4.78 -4.43
C SER A 102 13.83 4.65 -3.11
N PHE A 103 12.51 4.88 -3.15
CA PHE A 103 11.66 4.71 -1.96
C PHE A 103 11.85 3.33 -1.31
N PHE A 104 11.82 2.26 -2.10
CA PHE A 104 12.00 0.90 -1.58
C PHE A 104 13.42 0.64 -1.07
N GLY A 105 14.44 1.16 -1.74
CA GLY A 105 15.83 1.04 -1.29
C GLY A 105 16.08 1.75 0.05
N VAL A 106 15.46 2.91 0.27
CA VAL A 106 15.49 3.63 1.55
C VAL A 106 14.75 2.85 2.65
N VAL A 107 13.58 2.27 2.34
CA VAL A 107 12.83 1.42 3.28
C VAL A 107 13.64 0.19 3.66
N ASP A 108 14.29 -0.47 2.71
CA ASP A 108 15.16 -1.62 2.96
C ASP A 108 16.35 -1.25 3.85
N LEU A 109 16.98 -0.12 3.57
CA LEU A 109 18.09 0.42 4.36
C LEU A 109 17.65 0.70 5.80
N LEU A 110 16.57 1.47 6.00
CA LEU A 110 16.01 1.80 7.31
C LEU A 110 15.60 0.56 8.11
N SER A 111 15.16 -0.49 7.42
CA SER A 111 14.76 -1.76 8.05
C SER A 111 15.97 -2.58 8.55
N SER A 112 17.12 -2.42 7.92
CA SER A 112 18.31 -3.26 8.12
C SER A 112 19.33 -2.63 9.08
N ILE A 113 19.50 -1.31 9.05
CA ILE A 113 20.55 -0.60 9.78
C ILE A 113 20.34 -0.53 11.31
N PRO A 114 19.14 -0.28 11.86
CA PRO A 114 18.96 0.05 13.27
C PRO A 114 19.57 -0.96 14.25
N PRO A 115 19.44 -2.29 14.07
CA PRO A 115 20.04 -3.24 15.00
C PRO A 115 21.56 -3.29 14.92
N LEU A 116 22.13 -3.09 13.72
CA LEU A 116 23.58 -3.12 13.51
C LEU A 116 24.27 -1.90 14.12
N LEU A 117 23.64 -0.72 14.02
CA LEU A 117 24.12 0.50 14.68
C LEU A 117 23.96 0.43 16.20
N GLY A 118 22.84 -0.15 16.70
CA GLY A 118 22.60 -0.33 18.12
C GLY A 118 23.70 -1.13 18.82
N LEU A 119 24.23 -2.18 18.17
CA LEU A 119 25.34 -2.98 18.68
C LEU A 119 26.66 -2.19 18.77
N GLY A 120 26.86 -1.20 17.89
CA GLY A 120 28.06 -0.34 17.91
C GLY A 120 27.98 0.85 18.88
N LEU A 121 26.78 1.42 19.06
CA LEU A 121 26.56 2.61 19.88
C LEU A 121 26.23 2.29 21.35
N ALA A 122 25.78 1.09 21.66
CA ALA A 122 25.43 0.66 23.02
C ALA A 122 26.64 0.66 23.97
N SER A 123 27.87 0.63 23.45
CA SER A 123 29.13 0.69 24.24
C SER A 123 29.41 2.08 24.83
N SER A 124 28.77 3.15 24.32
CA SER A 124 28.91 4.51 24.81
C SER A 124 27.58 4.97 25.38
N GLY A 125 27.45 4.99 26.71
CA GLY A 125 26.22 5.33 27.43
C GLY A 125 25.56 6.67 27.10
N GLN A 126 26.28 7.55 26.37
CA GLN A 126 25.81 8.87 25.95
C GLN A 126 24.72 8.83 24.86
N PHE A 127 24.56 7.72 24.13
CA PHE A 127 23.65 7.60 22.98
C PHE A 127 22.40 6.75 23.24
N LEU A 128 22.04 6.49 24.50
CA LEU A 128 20.89 5.64 24.85
C LEU A 128 19.58 6.14 24.21
N GLY A 129 19.37 7.45 24.10
CA GLY A 129 18.21 8.04 23.43
C GLY A 129 18.16 7.71 21.93
N VAL A 130 19.32 7.81 21.26
CA VAL A 130 19.44 7.49 19.81
C VAL A 130 19.17 6.00 19.58
N VAL A 131 19.72 5.14 20.43
CA VAL A 131 19.50 3.68 20.34
C VAL A 131 18.01 3.34 20.49
N ARG A 132 17.29 4.05 21.37
CA ARG A 132 15.83 3.88 21.54
C ARG A 132 15.07 4.29 20.27
N ILE A 133 15.39 5.43 19.67
CA ILE A 133 14.77 5.90 18.42
C ILE A 133 15.08 4.91 17.26
N LEU A 134 16.33 4.48 17.15
CA LEU A 134 16.72 3.46 16.14
C LEU A 134 15.92 2.16 16.33
N ARG A 135 15.61 1.79 17.58
CA ARG A 135 14.79 0.63 17.87
C ARG A 135 13.37 0.79 17.31
N LEU A 136 12.77 1.99 17.39
CA LEU A 136 11.43 2.26 16.84
C LEU A 136 11.41 2.20 15.30
N LEU A 137 12.53 2.54 14.64
CA LEU A 137 12.60 2.47 13.16
C LEU A 137 12.40 1.05 12.60
N ARG A 138 12.49 0.02 13.44
CA ARG A 138 12.23 -1.37 13.00
C ARG A 138 10.81 -1.58 12.49
N VAL A 139 9.83 -0.79 12.95
CA VAL A 139 8.43 -0.85 12.48
C VAL A 139 8.34 -0.59 10.98
N PHE A 140 9.27 0.19 10.41
CA PHE A 140 9.29 0.45 8.96
C PHE A 140 9.54 -0.79 8.10
N ARG A 141 9.93 -1.94 8.70
CA ARG A 141 10.00 -3.23 8.00
C ARG A 141 8.65 -3.59 7.35
N ILE A 142 7.52 -3.16 7.93
CA ILE A 142 6.19 -3.37 7.36
C ILE A 142 6.03 -2.71 5.99
N LEU A 143 6.75 -1.61 5.72
CA LEU A 143 6.70 -0.92 4.43
C LEU A 143 7.34 -1.75 3.30
N LYS A 144 8.17 -2.75 3.61
CA LYS A 144 8.67 -3.72 2.63
C LYS A 144 7.54 -4.50 1.95
N LEU A 145 6.40 -4.69 2.64
CA LEU A 145 5.20 -5.31 2.07
C LEU A 145 4.71 -4.57 0.81
N GLY A 146 4.94 -3.26 0.74
CA GLY A 146 4.53 -2.43 -0.42
C GLY A 146 5.17 -2.86 -1.74
N SER A 147 6.37 -3.44 -1.71
CA SER A 147 7.06 -3.94 -2.91
C SER A 147 6.38 -5.18 -3.51
N TYR A 148 5.65 -5.95 -2.70
CA TYR A 148 4.94 -7.18 -3.12
C TYR A 148 3.53 -6.92 -3.65
N LEU A 149 2.97 -5.73 -3.45
CA LEU A 149 1.65 -5.34 -3.93
C LEU A 149 1.71 -4.89 -5.40
N ARG A 150 2.13 -5.79 -6.31
CA ARG A 150 2.19 -5.49 -7.75
C ARG A 150 0.83 -5.11 -8.33
N GLU A 151 -0.25 -5.68 -7.81
CA GLU A 151 -1.63 -5.36 -8.22
C GLU A 151 -2.08 -3.97 -7.81
N ALA A 152 -1.40 -3.36 -6.84
CA ALA A 152 -1.63 -1.95 -6.47
C ALA A 152 -1.33 -0.95 -7.62
N SER A 153 -0.78 -1.41 -8.74
CA SER A 153 -0.54 -0.57 -9.92
C SER A 153 -1.82 0.07 -10.46
N LEU A 154 -2.95 -0.64 -10.44
CA LEU A 154 -4.27 -0.11 -10.83
C LEU A 154 -4.75 0.96 -9.86
N LEU A 155 -4.68 0.68 -8.56
CA LEU A 155 -5.03 1.64 -7.53
C LEU A 155 -4.13 2.88 -7.58
N ARG A 156 -2.82 2.70 -7.75
CA ARG A 156 -1.87 3.80 -7.91
C ARG A 156 -2.20 4.66 -9.13
N GLN A 157 -2.51 4.07 -10.28
CA GLN A 157 -2.90 4.81 -11.48
C GLN A 157 -4.20 5.59 -11.26
N ALA A 158 -5.20 4.98 -10.64
CA ALA A 158 -6.47 5.63 -10.29
C ALA A 158 -6.24 6.82 -9.32
N LEU A 159 -5.41 6.66 -8.30
CA LEU A 159 -5.07 7.72 -7.36
C LEU A 159 -4.31 8.87 -8.03
N ILE A 160 -3.31 8.59 -8.86
CA ILE A 160 -2.57 9.62 -9.60
C ILE A 160 -3.49 10.37 -10.56
N ALA A 161 -4.37 9.66 -11.26
CA ALA A 161 -5.35 10.27 -12.16
C ALA A 161 -6.36 11.16 -11.41
N SER A 162 -6.67 10.84 -10.15
CA SER A 162 -7.64 11.55 -9.31
C SER A 162 -7.01 12.58 -8.36
N ARG A 163 -5.68 12.72 -8.32
CA ARG A 163 -4.94 13.50 -7.31
C ARG A 163 -5.46 14.94 -7.12
N ARG A 164 -5.81 15.63 -8.21
CA ARG A 164 -6.34 17.00 -8.13
C ARG A 164 -7.71 17.05 -7.45
N LYS A 165 -8.61 16.10 -7.78
CA LYS A 165 -9.94 16.01 -7.18
C LYS A 165 -9.84 15.66 -5.69
N ILE A 166 -8.95 14.72 -5.35
CA ILE A 166 -8.68 14.31 -3.97
C ILE A 166 -8.10 15.48 -3.17
N LEU A 167 -7.14 16.23 -3.74
CA LEU A 167 -6.54 17.40 -3.07
C LEU A 167 -7.60 18.50 -2.80
N ILE A 168 -8.42 18.83 -3.79
CA ILE A 168 -9.51 19.82 -3.63
C ILE A 168 -10.48 19.34 -2.53
N PHE A 169 -10.87 18.07 -2.56
CA PHE A 169 -11.72 17.49 -1.53
C PHE A 169 -11.10 17.59 -0.14
N LEU A 170 -9.82 17.22 0.03
CA LEU A 170 -9.12 17.31 1.32
C LEU A 170 -9.02 18.75 1.81
N LEU A 171 -8.73 19.70 0.92
CA LEU A 171 -8.68 21.12 1.28
C LEU A 171 -10.04 21.62 1.75
N THR A 172 -11.11 21.25 1.03
CA THR A 172 -12.50 21.59 1.43
C THR A 172 -12.82 20.99 2.79
N MET A 173 -12.40 19.73 3.05
CA MET A 173 -12.61 19.06 4.33
C MET A 173 -11.88 19.76 5.49
N VAL A 174 -10.61 20.10 5.29
CA VAL A 174 -9.85 20.85 6.31
C VAL A 174 -10.52 22.19 6.60
N THR A 175 -10.94 22.91 5.58
CA THR A 175 -11.66 24.18 5.76
C THR A 175 -12.97 23.98 6.54
N LEU A 176 -13.75 22.96 6.18
CA LEU A 176 -15.02 22.66 6.85
C LEU A 176 -14.81 22.30 8.33
N VAL A 177 -13.81 21.47 8.63
CA VAL A 177 -13.46 21.06 9.99
C VAL A 177 -13.03 22.25 10.85
N VAL A 178 -12.25 23.18 10.28
CA VAL A 178 -11.84 24.39 10.99
C VAL A 178 -13.04 25.29 11.28
N ILE A 179 -13.94 25.48 10.31
CA ILE A 179 -15.16 26.29 10.50
C ILE A 179 -16.06 25.66 11.57
N ILE A 180 -16.35 24.37 11.46
CA ILE A 180 -17.22 23.65 12.41
C ILE A 180 -16.59 23.64 13.81
N GLY A 181 -15.29 23.34 13.91
CA GLY A 181 -14.58 23.32 15.19
C GLY A 181 -14.56 24.67 15.87
N THR A 182 -14.36 25.75 15.10
CA THR A 182 -14.43 27.11 15.62
C THR A 182 -15.84 27.48 16.06
N LEU A 183 -16.85 27.11 15.28
CA LEU A 183 -18.25 27.33 15.60
C LEU A 183 -18.64 26.63 16.90
N MET A 184 -18.26 25.39 17.08
CA MET A 184 -18.53 24.62 18.30
C MET A 184 -17.81 25.19 19.52
N TYR A 185 -16.57 25.68 19.37
CA TYR A 185 -15.87 26.40 20.43
C TYR A 185 -16.63 27.63 20.89
N VAL A 186 -17.21 28.42 19.96
CA VAL A 186 -17.98 29.62 20.28
C VAL A 186 -19.32 29.30 20.95
N ILE A 187 -20.00 28.23 20.52
CA ILE A 187 -21.32 27.84 21.04
C ILE A 187 -21.24 27.16 22.40
N GLU A 188 -20.30 26.22 22.57
CA GLU A 188 -20.24 25.36 23.77
C GLU A 188 -19.30 25.91 24.85
N GLY A 189 -18.17 26.50 24.46
CA GLY A 189 -17.17 26.98 25.40
C GLY A 189 -16.68 25.87 26.34
N ASP A 190 -16.40 26.25 27.60
CA ASP A 190 -15.87 25.31 28.59
C ASP A 190 -16.89 24.24 29.04
N ALA A 191 -18.20 24.55 28.98
CA ALA A 191 -19.25 23.68 29.48
C ALA A 191 -19.29 22.31 28.76
N GLY A 192 -19.02 22.29 27.45
CA GLY A 192 -18.96 21.06 26.62
C GLY A 192 -17.55 20.47 26.46
N GLY A 193 -16.56 21.02 27.17
CA GLY A 193 -15.16 20.64 27.04
C GLY A 193 -14.44 21.28 25.84
N PHE A 194 -15.07 22.22 25.13
CA PHE A 194 -14.49 22.93 23.98
C PHE A 194 -13.60 24.10 24.42
N ARG A 195 -12.56 23.82 25.19
CA ARG A 195 -11.70 24.81 25.84
C ARG A 195 -10.86 25.68 24.88
N SER A 196 -10.74 25.23 23.62
CA SER A 196 -9.96 25.94 22.60
C SER A 196 -10.40 25.52 21.18
N ILE A 197 -10.08 26.38 20.20
CA ILE A 197 -10.32 26.07 18.77
C ILE A 197 -9.70 24.73 18.36
N PRO A 198 -8.43 24.39 18.70
CA PRO A 198 -7.87 23.07 18.40
C PRO A 198 -8.68 21.89 18.94
N VAL A 199 -9.26 22.01 20.15
CA VAL A 199 -10.14 20.98 20.72
C VAL A 199 -11.44 20.87 19.91
N GLY A 200 -12.02 21.99 19.48
CA GLY A 200 -13.17 22.01 18.59
C GLY A 200 -12.88 21.35 17.24
N ILE A 201 -11.71 21.64 16.64
CA ILE A 201 -11.23 21.02 15.41
C ILE A 201 -11.08 19.50 15.59
N TYR A 202 -10.44 19.07 16.68
CA TYR A 202 -10.32 17.66 17.03
C TYR A 202 -11.69 16.97 17.09
N TRP A 203 -12.65 17.58 17.83
CA TRP A 203 -14.01 17.05 17.91
C TRP A 203 -14.68 16.96 16.53
N ALA A 204 -14.53 17.99 15.69
CA ALA A 204 -15.10 18.01 14.35
C ALA A 204 -14.50 16.86 13.47
N ILE A 205 -13.19 16.62 13.55
CA ILE A 205 -12.54 15.50 12.86
C ILE A 205 -13.12 14.18 13.34
N VAL A 206 -13.14 13.93 14.65
CA VAL A 206 -13.62 12.70 15.26
C VAL A 206 -15.08 12.41 14.91
N THR A 207 -15.90 13.47 14.84
CA THR A 207 -17.34 13.38 14.51
C THR A 207 -17.56 13.11 13.03
N ILE A 208 -16.92 13.89 12.13
CA ILE A 208 -17.08 13.74 10.68
C ILE A 208 -16.53 12.41 10.18
N THR A 209 -15.45 11.91 10.80
CA THR A 209 -14.88 10.59 10.46
C THR A 209 -15.67 9.43 11.08
N THR A 210 -16.75 9.70 11.79
CA THR A 210 -17.63 8.72 12.45
C THR A 210 -16.96 7.88 13.54
N VAL A 211 -15.82 8.35 14.10
CA VAL A 211 -15.11 7.68 15.21
C VAL A 211 -15.86 7.86 16.54
N GLY A 212 -16.18 9.12 16.93
CA GLY A 212 -17.04 9.44 18.05
C GLY A 212 -16.53 8.97 19.42
N TYR A 213 -15.32 9.35 19.83
CA TYR A 213 -14.77 8.94 21.14
C TYR A 213 -15.63 9.39 22.34
N GLY A 214 -16.37 10.50 22.22
CA GLY A 214 -17.25 10.99 23.28
C GLY A 214 -16.53 11.70 24.44
N ASP A 215 -15.24 11.91 24.34
CA ASP A 215 -14.41 12.65 25.31
C ASP A 215 -14.70 14.15 25.32
N VAL A 216 -15.11 14.69 24.18
CA VAL A 216 -15.66 16.03 24.00
C VAL A 216 -17.01 15.90 23.29
N ALA A 217 -18.07 16.49 23.86
CA ALA A 217 -19.41 16.39 23.30
C ALA A 217 -20.25 17.66 23.62
N PRO A 218 -21.12 18.09 22.68
CA PRO A 218 -21.98 19.27 22.92
C PRO A 218 -23.01 18.99 24.02
N VAL A 219 -23.14 19.93 24.94
CA VAL A 219 -24.08 19.87 26.04
C VAL A 219 -25.25 20.86 25.86
N THR A 220 -25.03 21.96 25.12
CA THR A 220 -26.07 22.96 24.86
C THR A 220 -27.09 22.48 23.83
N PRO A 221 -28.35 22.89 23.87
CA PRO A 221 -29.35 22.54 22.87
C PRO A 221 -28.94 22.97 21.45
N LEU A 222 -28.35 24.16 21.30
CA LEU A 222 -27.88 24.67 20.02
C LEU A 222 -26.72 23.84 19.46
N GLY A 223 -25.72 23.54 20.31
CA GLY A 223 -24.59 22.70 19.91
C GLY A 223 -25.00 21.30 19.51
N ARG A 224 -25.98 20.70 20.18
CA ARG A 224 -26.55 19.39 19.79
C ARG A 224 -27.23 19.41 18.42
N ILE A 225 -27.94 20.49 18.09
CA ILE A 225 -28.54 20.66 16.76
C ILE A 225 -27.45 20.77 15.70
N VAL A 226 -26.44 21.62 15.93
CA VAL A 226 -25.31 21.75 15.01
C VAL A 226 -24.57 20.41 14.86
N ALA A 227 -24.31 19.71 15.95
CA ALA A 227 -23.68 18.39 15.92
C ALA A 227 -24.47 17.37 15.10
N SER A 228 -25.79 17.36 15.21
CA SER A 228 -26.65 16.46 14.42
C SER A 228 -26.51 16.72 12.92
N VAL A 229 -26.47 17.99 12.52
CA VAL A 229 -26.25 18.37 11.11
C VAL A 229 -24.84 17.93 10.66
N VAL A 230 -23.81 18.14 11.49
CA VAL A 230 -22.43 17.74 11.19
C VAL A 230 -22.30 16.22 11.03
N MET A 231 -22.98 15.43 11.86
CA MET A 231 -23.00 13.96 11.75
C MET A 231 -23.62 13.49 10.44
N LEU A 232 -24.73 14.09 10.01
CA LEU A 232 -25.37 13.78 8.72
C LEU A 232 -24.47 14.17 7.54
N LEU A 233 -23.83 15.33 7.61
CA LEU A 233 -22.84 15.75 6.61
C LEU A 233 -21.64 14.79 6.56
N GLY A 234 -21.13 14.34 7.71
CA GLY A 234 -20.01 13.42 7.80
C GLY A 234 -20.25 12.13 7.04
N TYR A 235 -21.44 11.55 7.16
CA TYR A 235 -21.82 10.37 6.39
C TYR A 235 -21.77 10.59 4.88
N SER A 236 -22.30 11.71 4.41
CA SER A 236 -22.32 12.07 2.99
C SER A 236 -20.91 12.34 2.43
N ILE A 237 -20.03 12.90 3.24
CA ILE A 237 -18.66 13.27 2.90
C ILE A 237 -17.80 12.03 2.56
N ILE A 238 -17.98 10.92 3.27
CA ILE A 238 -17.21 9.68 3.02
C ILE A 238 -17.54 9.09 1.63
N ALA A 239 -18.75 9.30 1.14
CA ALA A 239 -19.20 8.78 -0.15
C ALA A 239 -18.45 9.40 -1.35
N VAL A 240 -18.01 10.66 -1.25
CA VAL A 240 -17.39 11.39 -2.37
C VAL A 240 -16.02 10.79 -2.80
N PRO A 241 -15.00 10.65 -1.93
CA PRO A 241 -13.73 10.06 -2.34
C PRO A 241 -13.89 8.61 -2.79
N THR A 242 -14.76 7.85 -2.12
CA THR A 242 -15.05 6.45 -2.50
C THR A 242 -15.61 6.39 -3.91
N GLY A 243 -16.60 7.23 -4.25
CA GLY A 243 -17.17 7.31 -5.59
C GLY A 243 -16.15 7.71 -6.66
N ILE A 244 -15.29 8.69 -6.38
CA ILE A 244 -14.26 9.15 -7.31
C ILE A 244 -13.25 8.02 -7.61
N ILE A 245 -12.79 7.31 -6.58
CA ILE A 245 -11.81 6.24 -6.71
C ILE A 245 -12.43 5.05 -7.45
N THR A 246 -13.65 4.64 -7.07
CA THR A 246 -14.38 3.52 -7.72
C THR A 246 -14.61 3.78 -9.21
N ALA A 247 -15.04 4.98 -9.58
CA ALA A 247 -15.21 5.36 -10.99
C ALA A 247 -13.89 5.27 -11.77
N LYS A 248 -12.77 5.70 -11.18
CA LYS A 248 -11.45 5.66 -11.83
C LYS A 248 -10.86 4.26 -11.92
N ILE A 249 -11.11 3.40 -10.95
CA ILE A 249 -10.74 1.98 -11.03
C ILE A 249 -11.54 1.32 -12.16
N GLY A 250 -12.84 1.59 -12.26
CA GLY A 250 -13.69 1.09 -13.34
C GLY A 250 -13.19 1.51 -14.73
N GLU A 251 -12.86 2.79 -14.93
CA GLU A 251 -12.27 3.28 -16.18
C GLU A 251 -10.92 2.61 -16.49
N ALA A 252 -10.05 2.43 -15.50
CA ALA A 252 -8.75 1.79 -15.67
C ALA A 252 -8.87 0.29 -16.01
N ALA A 253 -9.82 -0.41 -15.41
CA ALA A 253 -10.12 -1.82 -15.70
C ALA A 253 -10.67 -1.99 -17.13
N GLN A 254 -11.56 -1.10 -17.57
CA GLN A 254 -12.10 -1.12 -18.93
C GLN A 254 -11.03 -0.87 -20.00
N ARG A 255 -10.07 0.00 -19.73
CA ARG A 255 -8.93 0.23 -20.65
C ARG A 255 -8.02 -0.98 -20.82
N ARG A 256 -7.93 -1.86 -19.82
CA ARG A 256 -7.14 -3.10 -19.91
C ARG A 256 -7.87 -4.21 -20.68
N HIS A 257 -9.21 -4.15 -20.74
CA HIS A 257 -10.03 -5.10 -21.49
C HIS A 257 -10.97 -4.34 -22.44
N PRO A 258 -10.45 -3.75 -23.53
CA PRO A 258 -11.27 -2.98 -24.46
C PRO A 258 -12.36 -3.79 -25.18
N GLY A 259 -12.35 -5.12 -25.01
CA GLY A 259 -13.23 -6.04 -25.72
C GLY A 259 -14.53 -6.44 -25.01
N SER A 260 -14.74 -6.12 -23.70
CA SER A 260 -15.87 -6.74 -22.98
C SER A 260 -17.16 -5.92 -22.93
N VAL A 261 -17.12 -4.61 -23.16
CA VAL A 261 -18.32 -3.75 -23.05
C VAL A 261 -18.84 -3.26 -24.41
N ASN A 262 -17.97 -3.15 -25.42
CA ASN A 262 -18.37 -2.79 -26.78
C ASN A 262 -18.59 -3.98 -27.74
N ALA A 263 -18.74 -5.18 -27.20
CA ALA A 263 -19.07 -6.36 -28.01
C ALA A 263 -20.51 -6.33 -28.57
N LYS A 264 -21.30 -5.27 -28.28
CA LYS A 264 -22.61 -5.06 -28.89
C LYS A 264 -22.60 -4.17 -30.14
N ALA A 265 -21.44 -3.73 -30.62
CA ALA A 265 -21.37 -3.04 -31.89
C ALA A 265 -21.35 -4.07 -33.02
N SER A 266 -22.49 -4.30 -33.61
CA SER A 266 -22.77 -4.98 -34.86
C SER A 266 -21.70 -4.78 -35.92
N ALA A 267 -20.88 -5.80 -36.15
CA ALA A 267 -20.02 -5.91 -37.33
C ALA A 267 -20.04 -7.37 -37.88
N GLY A 268 -21.01 -8.16 -37.46
CA GLY A 268 -21.35 -9.39 -38.14
C GLY A 268 -22.45 -9.08 -39.15
N GLY A 269 -22.28 -9.42 -40.41
CA GLY A 269 -23.34 -9.29 -41.41
C GLY A 269 -24.62 -10.04 -41.01
N ASP A 270 -25.74 -9.69 -41.61
CA ASP A 270 -27.02 -10.34 -41.38
C ASP A 270 -26.88 -11.87 -41.50
N CYS A 271 -27.51 -12.59 -40.58
CA CYS A 271 -27.51 -14.04 -40.64
C CYS A 271 -28.17 -14.50 -41.93
N PRO A 272 -27.48 -15.30 -42.79
CA PRO A 272 -28.04 -15.70 -44.10
C PRO A 272 -29.27 -16.60 -43.98
N ARG A 273 -29.54 -17.15 -42.79
CA ARG A 273 -30.66 -18.07 -42.58
C ARG A 273 -31.87 -17.44 -41.90
N CYS A 274 -31.70 -16.52 -40.93
CA CYS A 274 -32.80 -15.94 -40.15
C CYS A 274 -32.83 -14.42 -40.12
N GLY A 275 -31.86 -13.71 -40.77
CA GLY A 275 -31.83 -12.26 -40.83
C GLY A 275 -31.47 -11.54 -39.54
N GLU A 276 -31.02 -12.24 -38.49
CA GLU A 276 -30.59 -11.64 -37.23
C GLU A 276 -29.35 -10.76 -37.45
N ARG A 277 -29.38 -9.51 -36.93
CA ARG A 277 -28.34 -8.51 -37.19
C ARG A 277 -27.34 -8.31 -36.03
N GLU A 278 -27.72 -8.70 -34.83
CA GLU A 278 -26.91 -8.50 -33.62
C GLU A 278 -26.04 -9.73 -33.33
N HIS A 279 -24.86 -9.81 -33.89
CA HIS A 279 -23.89 -10.86 -33.58
C HIS A 279 -22.62 -10.29 -32.95
N LEU A 280 -22.03 -11.06 -32.02
CA LEU A 280 -20.70 -10.73 -31.51
C LEU A 280 -19.68 -10.76 -32.67
N ARG A 281 -18.75 -9.81 -32.71
CA ARG A 281 -17.75 -9.69 -33.78
C ARG A 281 -16.93 -10.96 -34.04
N GLN A 282 -16.85 -11.86 -33.06
CA GLN A 282 -16.15 -13.15 -33.12
C GLN A 282 -17.11 -14.35 -33.23
N ALA A 283 -18.42 -14.13 -33.37
CA ALA A 283 -19.40 -15.20 -33.44
C ALA A 283 -19.24 -15.98 -34.75
N ARG A 284 -18.94 -17.26 -34.65
CA ARG A 284 -18.89 -18.16 -35.79
C ARG A 284 -20.28 -18.71 -36.18
N HIS A 285 -21.21 -18.70 -35.26
CA HIS A 285 -22.58 -19.19 -35.44
C HIS A 285 -23.61 -18.17 -34.95
N CYS A 286 -24.73 -18.10 -35.63
CA CYS A 286 -25.87 -17.28 -35.22
C CYS A 286 -26.44 -17.80 -33.89
N HIS A 287 -26.55 -16.92 -32.89
CA HIS A 287 -27.10 -17.26 -31.58
C HIS A 287 -28.56 -17.64 -31.61
N ARG A 288 -29.29 -17.25 -32.68
CA ARG A 288 -30.72 -17.49 -32.81
C ARG A 288 -31.07 -18.77 -33.55
N CYS A 289 -30.36 -19.09 -34.63
CA CYS A 289 -30.70 -20.25 -35.49
C CYS A 289 -29.53 -21.23 -35.67
N GLY A 290 -28.36 -21.01 -35.09
CA GLY A 290 -27.21 -21.88 -35.20
C GLY A 290 -26.48 -21.89 -36.56
N ALA A 291 -26.93 -21.07 -37.53
CA ALA A 291 -26.30 -21.03 -38.86
C ALA A 291 -24.90 -20.45 -38.76
N LEU A 292 -23.97 -20.98 -39.62
CA LEU A 292 -22.60 -20.46 -39.70
C LEU A 292 -22.60 -19.02 -40.24
N LEU A 293 -21.89 -18.14 -39.58
CA LEU A 293 -21.69 -16.75 -39.99
C LEU A 293 -20.37 -16.66 -40.74
N LEU A 294 -20.40 -16.30 -42.00
CA LEU A 294 -19.21 -16.11 -42.83
C LEU A 294 -18.46 -14.85 -42.37
N ASN A 295 -17.25 -15.01 -41.86
CA ASN A 295 -16.40 -13.89 -41.45
C ASN A 295 -15.80 -13.25 -42.72
N ARG A 296 -16.19 -12.01 -43.04
CA ARG A 296 -15.69 -11.26 -44.20
C ARG A 296 -14.21 -10.88 -44.15
N ASP A 297 -13.54 -11.06 -43.00
CA ASP A 297 -12.13 -10.67 -42.83
C ASP A 297 -11.12 -11.73 -43.37
N GLN A 298 -11.57 -12.90 -43.85
CA GLN A 298 -10.67 -13.89 -44.48
C GLN A 298 -10.66 -13.85 -46.00
N GLY A 299 -11.36 -12.88 -46.62
CA GLY A 299 -11.47 -12.79 -48.08
C GLY A 299 -10.31 -12.10 -48.82
N ASN A 300 -9.23 -11.65 -48.12
CA ASN A 300 -8.12 -10.90 -48.76
C ASN A 300 -6.74 -11.57 -48.64
N LEU A 301 -6.68 -12.89 -48.48
CA LEU A 301 -5.40 -13.62 -48.51
C LEU A 301 -5.46 -14.80 -49.45
N ALA A 302 -5.81 -14.54 -50.73
CA ALA A 302 -5.48 -15.43 -51.83
C ALA A 302 -5.49 -14.58 -53.12
N ILE A 303 -4.32 -14.37 -53.66
CA ILE A 303 -3.85 -13.97 -54.99
C ILE A 303 -2.77 -12.91 -54.84
N THR A 304 -1.55 -13.29 -54.65
CA THR A 304 -0.34 -13.15 -55.46
C THR A 304 0.79 -13.90 -54.80
#